data_d144f770ad8280833c653bdcf319062e
#
_entry.id   d144f770ad8280833c653bdcf319062e
#
_cell.length_a   1.000
_cell.length_b   1.000
_cell.length_c   1.000
_cell.angle_alpha   90.00
_cell.angle_beta   90.00
_cell.angle_gamma   90.00
#
_symmetry.space_group_name_H-M   'P 1'
#
loop_
_entity.id
_entity.type
_entity.pdbx_description
1 polymer ?
#
loop_
_entity_poly.entity_id
_entity_poly.type
_entity_poly.pdbx_seq_one_letter_code
_entity_poly.pdbx_strand_id
1 'polypeptide(L)'
;MKLLAISDLHLSQSSNKDAILKMNDHGDDWLIIGGDISEKPELHAFLFRELNKRFGKIIWVPGNHDLWTADARDRQVERGVDKYNLLVELARSFSVTTPEDPFVEWPVQLQDSEETLIIAPLFLLYDYSFRPKAVSRESIKDWVRQVHAECSDEFLLQPTPYESREQWCWARCDYSIEKLSNIPSTSKTVLINHWPLRLDLINLPRVPRFTPWCGTKI
;
A
#
# COMPACT_ATOMS: atom_id res chain seq x y z
N MET A 1 24.83 3.83 0.87
CA MET A 1 23.48 3.38 1.23
C MET A 1 22.47 4.08 0.34
N LYS A 2 21.48 3.35 -0.19
CA LYS A 2 20.44 3.85 -1.09
C LYS A 2 19.06 3.52 -0.52
N LEU A 3 18.07 4.33 -0.86
CA LEU A 3 16.64 4.02 -0.67
C LEU A 3 16.08 3.56 -2.01
N LEU A 4 15.72 2.30 -2.11
CA LEU A 4 15.17 1.65 -3.30
C LEU A 4 13.69 1.40 -3.11
N ALA A 5 12.93 1.25 -4.19
CA ALA A 5 11.50 0.94 -4.13
C ALA A 5 11.11 -0.06 -5.21
N ILE A 6 10.15 -0.92 -4.85
CA ILE A 6 9.49 -1.87 -5.75
C ILE A 6 8.03 -2.00 -5.34
N SER A 7 7.14 -2.26 -6.31
CA SER A 7 5.69 -2.43 -6.11
C SER A 7 5.14 -3.51 -7.04
N ASP A 8 3.91 -3.96 -6.79
CA ASP A 8 3.15 -4.84 -7.68
C ASP A 8 3.86 -6.15 -8.02
N LEU A 9 4.37 -6.82 -6.99
CA LEU A 9 5.16 -8.04 -7.14
C LEU A 9 4.33 -9.25 -7.57
N HIS A 10 3.06 -9.32 -7.19
CA HIS A 10 2.12 -10.39 -7.55
C HIS A 10 2.75 -11.78 -7.50
N LEU A 11 3.29 -12.16 -6.34
CA LEU A 11 4.08 -13.38 -6.14
C LEU A 11 3.30 -14.69 -6.31
N SER A 12 2.00 -14.62 -6.54
CA SER A 12 1.20 -15.77 -6.99
C SER A 12 1.68 -16.28 -8.37
N GLN A 13 2.41 -15.46 -9.14
CA GLN A 13 3.09 -15.85 -10.38
C GLN A 13 4.49 -16.38 -10.07
N SER A 14 4.80 -17.59 -10.54
CA SER A 14 6.07 -18.26 -10.24
C SER A 14 7.30 -17.51 -10.77
N SER A 15 7.20 -16.87 -11.96
CA SER A 15 8.28 -16.06 -12.54
C SER A 15 8.72 -14.92 -11.62
N ASN A 16 7.79 -14.33 -10.86
CA ASN A 16 8.08 -13.22 -9.97
C ASN A 16 8.81 -13.70 -8.71
N LYS A 17 8.47 -14.89 -8.19
CA LYS A 17 9.24 -15.53 -7.12
C LYS A 17 10.68 -15.83 -7.55
N ASP A 18 10.86 -16.34 -8.76
CA ASP A 18 12.19 -16.62 -9.29
C ASP A 18 13.03 -15.36 -9.42
N ALA A 19 12.42 -14.21 -9.77
CA ALA A 19 13.10 -12.92 -9.81
C ALA A 19 13.59 -12.49 -8.42
N ILE A 20 12.77 -12.66 -7.37
CA ILE A 20 13.16 -12.37 -5.98
C ILE A 20 14.33 -13.26 -5.55
N LEU A 21 14.29 -14.55 -5.85
CA LEU A 21 15.37 -15.48 -5.49
C LEU A 21 16.70 -15.15 -6.17
N LYS A 22 16.65 -14.56 -7.36
CA LYS A 22 17.83 -14.14 -8.14
C LYS A 22 18.31 -12.72 -7.84
N MET A 23 17.62 -11.99 -6.96
CA MET A 23 17.99 -10.63 -6.59
C MET A 23 19.35 -10.63 -5.88
N ASN A 24 20.20 -9.68 -6.26
CA ASN A 24 21.51 -9.52 -5.65
C ASN A 24 21.40 -9.06 -4.18
N ASP A 25 22.49 -9.22 -3.44
CA ASP A 25 22.68 -8.60 -2.14
C ASP A 25 22.89 -7.08 -2.31
N HIS A 26 22.21 -6.30 -1.51
CA HIS A 26 22.25 -4.83 -1.47
C HIS A 26 22.86 -4.30 -0.16
N GLY A 27 23.29 -5.17 0.72
CA GLY A 27 23.93 -4.80 2.00
C GLY A 27 23.05 -3.90 2.86
N ASP A 28 23.56 -2.70 3.17
CA ASP A 28 22.87 -1.74 4.04
C ASP A 28 21.80 -0.89 3.33
N ASP A 29 21.56 -1.10 2.04
CA ASP A 29 20.51 -0.37 1.32
C ASP A 29 19.13 -0.65 1.91
N TRP A 30 18.23 0.34 1.86
CA TRP A 30 16.85 0.19 2.32
C TRP A 30 15.92 -0.07 1.14
N LEU A 31 14.91 -0.92 1.35
CA LEU A 31 13.90 -1.24 0.34
C LEU A 31 12.50 -0.85 0.81
N ILE A 32 11.81 -0.07 -0.01
CA ILE A 32 10.39 0.19 0.09
C ILE A 32 9.65 -0.86 -0.76
N ILE A 33 8.66 -1.53 -0.16
CA ILE A 33 7.71 -2.39 -0.84
C ILE A 33 6.37 -1.64 -0.89
N GLY A 34 6.00 -1.17 -2.07
CA GLY A 34 4.85 -0.31 -2.32
C GLY A 34 3.51 -1.04 -2.43
N GLY A 35 3.39 -2.24 -1.87
CA GLY A 35 2.15 -3.03 -1.88
C GLY A 35 2.05 -4.03 -3.04
N ASP A 36 0.92 -4.72 -3.07
CA ASP A 36 0.56 -5.75 -4.05
C ASP A 36 1.58 -6.88 -4.13
N ILE A 37 1.94 -7.40 -2.95
CA ILE A 37 2.77 -8.62 -2.84
C ILE A 37 1.95 -9.83 -3.28
N SER A 38 0.82 -10.06 -2.64
CA SER A 38 -0.12 -11.16 -2.93
C SER A 38 -1.33 -11.13 -2.00
N GLU A 39 -2.41 -11.78 -2.40
CA GLU A 39 -3.55 -12.09 -1.54
C GLU A 39 -3.25 -13.11 -0.42
N LYS A 40 -2.09 -13.78 -0.46
CA LYS A 40 -1.70 -14.89 0.42
C LYS A 40 -0.64 -14.49 1.45
N PRO A 41 -0.92 -14.56 2.77
CA PRO A 41 0.04 -14.19 3.81
C PRO A 41 1.36 -14.99 3.76
N GLU A 42 1.32 -16.25 3.34
CA GLU A 42 2.54 -17.07 3.21
C GLU A 42 3.52 -16.54 2.15
N LEU A 43 3.03 -15.79 1.15
CA LEU A 43 3.88 -15.15 0.15
C LEU A 43 4.51 -13.87 0.68
N HIS A 44 3.86 -13.16 1.60
CA HIS A 44 4.47 -12.08 2.36
C HIS A 44 5.61 -12.60 3.23
N ALA A 45 5.37 -13.68 3.98
CA ALA A 45 6.40 -14.32 4.80
C ALA A 45 7.61 -14.78 3.97
N PHE A 46 7.35 -15.36 2.79
CA PHE A 46 8.40 -15.71 1.84
C PHE A 46 9.21 -14.49 1.42
N LEU A 47 8.53 -13.43 0.97
CA LEU A 47 9.19 -12.21 0.50
C LEU A 47 10.05 -11.56 1.58
N PHE A 48 9.47 -11.32 2.76
CA PHE A 48 10.18 -10.67 3.86
C PHE A 48 11.41 -11.46 4.30
N ARG A 49 11.30 -12.79 4.37
CA ARG A 49 12.45 -13.67 4.67
C ARG A 49 13.56 -13.55 3.64
N GLU A 50 13.20 -13.51 2.35
CA GLU A 50 14.21 -13.45 1.26
C GLU A 50 14.84 -12.07 1.16
N LEU A 51 14.07 -11.01 1.37
CA LEU A 51 14.58 -9.64 1.28
C LEU A 51 15.42 -9.25 2.51
N ASN A 52 15.10 -9.74 3.71
CA ASN A 52 15.93 -9.52 4.91
C ASN A 52 17.35 -10.08 4.80
N LYS A 53 17.61 -10.99 3.86
CA LYS A 53 18.96 -11.49 3.57
C LYS A 53 19.76 -10.52 2.68
N ARG A 54 19.11 -9.53 2.08
CA ARG A 54 19.66 -8.73 0.98
C ARG A 54 19.62 -7.22 1.23
N PHE A 55 18.86 -6.78 2.23
CA PHE A 55 18.69 -5.35 2.53
C PHE A 55 18.83 -5.10 4.02
N GLY A 56 19.44 -3.97 4.37
CA GLY A 56 19.61 -3.55 5.76
C GLY A 56 18.30 -3.15 6.45
N LYS A 57 17.30 -2.69 5.67
CA LYS A 57 15.96 -2.35 6.18
C LYS A 57 14.90 -2.50 5.11
N ILE A 58 13.75 -3.01 5.53
CA ILE A 58 12.57 -3.14 4.69
C ILE A 58 11.43 -2.31 5.28
N ILE A 59 10.72 -1.59 4.40
CA ILE A 59 9.53 -0.81 4.72
C ILE A 59 8.43 -1.29 3.79
N TRP A 60 7.27 -1.63 4.33
CA TRP A 60 6.14 -2.13 3.55
C TRP A 60 4.89 -1.29 3.79
N VAL A 61 4.12 -1.06 2.74
CA VAL A 61 2.75 -0.56 2.78
C VAL A 61 1.83 -1.53 2.04
N PRO A 62 0.57 -1.70 2.44
CA PRO A 62 -0.33 -2.62 1.77
C PRO A 62 -0.86 -2.05 0.44
N GLY A 63 -1.03 -2.92 -0.55
CA GLY A 63 -1.83 -2.67 -1.73
C GLY A 63 -3.20 -3.36 -1.64
N ASN A 64 -4.04 -3.21 -2.67
CA ASN A 64 -5.38 -3.81 -2.68
C ASN A 64 -5.32 -5.35 -2.75
N HIS A 65 -4.40 -5.92 -3.53
CA HIS A 65 -4.25 -7.37 -3.61
C HIS A 65 -3.81 -7.98 -2.27
N ASP A 66 -3.02 -7.29 -1.46
CA ASP A 66 -2.65 -7.76 -0.13
C ASP A 66 -3.88 -7.91 0.77
N LEU A 67 -4.89 -7.06 0.58
CA LEU A 67 -6.12 -7.00 1.37
C LEU A 67 -7.27 -7.85 0.80
N TRP A 68 -7.13 -8.38 -0.41
CA TRP A 68 -8.17 -9.21 -1.01
C TRP A 68 -8.40 -10.49 -0.22
N THR A 69 -9.68 -10.81 -0.03
CA THR A 69 -10.14 -12.07 0.55
C THR A 69 -10.67 -12.94 -0.58
N ALA A 70 -9.90 -13.96 -0.95
CA ALA A 70 -10.18 -14.79 -2.13
C ALA A 70 -11.48 -15.59 -2.01
N ASP A 71 -11.88 -15.98 -0.79
CA ASP A 71 -13.18 -16.60 -0.52
C ASP A 71 -13.97 -15.82 0.52
N ALA A 72 -14.76 -14.87 0.04
CA ALA A 72 -15.64 -14.07 0.90
C ALA A 72 -16.73 -14.93 1.61
N ARG A 73 -16.93 -16.19 1.24
CA ARG A 73 -17.88 -17.12 1.85
C ARG A 73 -17.25 -17.89 3.00
N ASP A 74 -15.94 -18.06 2.99
CA ASP A 74 -15.24 -18.68 4.11
C ASP A 74 -15.16 -17.69 5.29
N ARG A 75 -15.94 -17.98 6.34
CA ARG A 75 -15.99 -17.17 7.56
C ARG A 75 -14.73 -17.29 8.43
N GLN A 76 -13.85 -18.23 8.14
CA GLN A 76 -12.61 -18.47 8.87
C GLN A 76 -11.41 -17.70 8.28
N VAL A 77 -11.58 -17.06 7.12
CA VAL A 77 -10.53 -16.25 6.50
C VAL A 77 -10.64 -14.81 6.95
N GLU A 78 -9.53 -14.27 7.42
CA GLU A 78 -9.40 -12.86 7.81
C GLU A 78 -9.74 -11.94 6.64
N ARG A 79 -10.42 -10.83 6.97
CA ARG A 79 -10.86 -9.85 6.00
C ARG A 79 -10.80 -8.43 6.57
N GLY A 80 -10.75 -7.45 5.70
CA GLY A 80 -10.79 -6.05 6.12
C GLY A 80 -9.64 -5.71 7.08
N VAL A 81 -9.99 -5.10 8.19
CA VAL A 81 -9.02 -4.67 9.22
C VAL A 81 -8.31 -5.86 9.86
N ASP A 82 -8.99 -6.99 10.07
CA ASP A 82 -8.35 -8.18 10.68
C ASP A 82 -7.26 -8.73 9.77
N LYS A 83 -7.51 -8.80 8.45
CA LYS A 83 -6.48 -9.20 7.49
C LYS A 83 -5.33 -8.20 7.44
N TYR A 84 -5.61 -6.91 7.46
CA TYR A 84 -4.58 -5.89 7.53
C TYR A 84 -3.71 -6.06 8.78
N ASN A 85 -4.32 -6.22 9.95
CA ASN A 85 -3.61 -6.43 11.21
C ASN A 85 -2.76 -7.70 11.19
N LEU A 86 -3.27 -8.80 10.65
CA LEU A 86 -2.51 -10.04 10.47
C LEU A 86 -1.25 -9.80 9.63
N LEU A 87 -1.35 -9.04 8.54
CA LEU A 87 -0.20 -8.72 7.69
C LEU A 87 0.79 -7.77 8.38
N VAL A 88 0.30 -6.82 9.18
CA VAL A 88 1.14 -5.95 10.02
C VAL A 88 1.95 -6.77 11.02
N GLU A 89 1.31 -7.67 11.78
CA GLU A 89 2.00 -8.51 12.75
C GLU A 89 2.98 -9.47 12.06
N LEU A 90 2.61 -10.01 10.91
CA LEU A 90 3.51 -10.82 10.09
C LEU A 90 4.75 -10.01 9.66
N ALA A 91 4.58 -8.80 9.15
CA ALA A 91 5.68 -7.92 8.74
C ALA A 91 6.60 -7.60 9.92
N ARG A 92 6.04 -7.27 11.09
CA ARG A 92 6.77 -7.02 12.33
C ARG A 92 7.59 -8.23 12.79
N SER A 93 7.07 -9.45 12.63
CA SER A 93 7.81 -10.68 12.97
C SER A 93 9.09 -10.88 12.14
N PHE A 94 9.18 -10.19 10.99
CA PHE A 94 10.38 -10.10 10.15
C PHE A 94 11.13 -8.77 10.29
N SER A 95 10.84 -7.95 11.30
CA SER A 95 11.43 -6.62 11.50
C SER A 95 11.19 -5.65 10.32
N VAL A 96 10.13 -5.86 9.55
CA VAL A 96 9.70 -4.96 8.47
C VAL A 96 8.88 -3.83 9.08
N THR A 97 9.23 -2.58 8.73
CA THR A 97 8.50 -1.38 9.17
C THR A 97 7.19 -1.25 8.39
N THR A 98 6.12 -0.96 9.10
CA THR A 98 4.74 -0.87 8.57
C THR A 98 4.13 0.52 8.78
N PRO A 99 2.95 0.83 8.22
CA PRO A 99 2.23 2.07 8.51
C PRO A 99 1.86 2.26 9.99
N GLU A 100 1.81 1.18 10.78
CA GLU A 100 1.46 1.22 12.20
C GLU A 100 2.65 1.50 13.11
N ASP A 101 3.88 1.43 12.58
CA ASP A 101 5.10 1.68 13.34
C ASP A 101 5.45 3.18 13.33
N PRO A 102 6.27 3.67 14.27
CA PRO A 102 6.83 5.01 14.18
C PRO A 102 7.51 5.23 12.83
N PHE A 103 7.37 6.44 12.28
CA PHE A 103 8.13 6.80 11.09
C PHE A 103 9.63 6.73 11.35
N VAL A 104 10.40 6.39 10.32
CA VAL A 104 11.83 6.16 10.46
C VAL A 104 12.63 7.29 9.82
N GLU A 105 13.66 7.73 10.53
CA GLU A 105 14.59 8.72 10.00
C GLU A 105 15.58 8.02 9.06
N TRP A 106 15.82 8.62 7.90
CA TRP A 106 16.87 8.19 6.99
C TRP A 106 18.25 8.48 7.60
N PRO A 107 19.12 7.47 7.78
CA PRO A 107 20.32 7.62 8.58
C PRO A 107 21.48 8.36 7.86
N VAL A 108 21.30 8.74 6.60
CA VAL A 108 22.30 9.47 5.83
C VAL A 108 21.92 10.93 5.77
N GLN A 109 22.83 11.79 6.22
CA GLN A 109 22.66 13.23 6.13
C GLN A 109 22.48 13.66 4.66
N LEU A 110 21.49 14.49 4.41
CA LEU A 110 21.29 15.10 3.10
C LEU A 110 22.44 16.06 2.81
N GLN A 111 23.00 16.01 1.60
CA GLN A 111 24.10 16.86 1.22
C GLN A 111 23.73 18.34 1.42
N ASP A 112 24.63 19.09 2.07
CA ASP A 112 24.52 20.53 2.32
C ASP A 112 23.28 20.98 3.13
N SER A 113 22.67 20.09 3.95
CA SER A 113 21.50 20.40 4.75
C SER A 113 21.60 19.80 6.16
N GLU A 114 21.16 20.56 7.16
CA GLU A 114 20.93 20.05 8.51
C GLU A 114 19.54 19.39 8.66
N GLU A 115 18.77 19.32 7.56
CA GLU A 115 17.43 18.77 7.55
C GLU A 115 17.45 17.24 7.67
N THR A 116 16.60 16.70 8.51
CA THR A 116 16.35 15.25 8.59
C THR A 116 15.39 14.81 7.49
N LEU A 117 15.55 13.59 7.01
CA LEU A 117 14.63 12.97 6.06
C LEU A 117 13.84 11.87 6.76
N ILE A 118 12.53 12.04 6.84
CA ILE A 118 11.62 11.08 7.45
C ILE A 118 10.98 10.21 6.38
N ILE A 119 11.07 8.90 6.54
CA ILE A 119 10.39 7.93 5.67
C ILE A 119 9.08 7.55 6.36
N ALA A 120 7.98 7.89 5.72
CA ALA A 120 6.63 7.80 6.28
C ALA A 120 5.77 6.80 5.48
N PRO A 121 5.77 5.50 5.84
CA PRO A 121 4.84 4.55 5.29
C PRO A 121 3.41 4.89 5.76
N LEU A 122 2.49 4.98 4.80
CA LEU A 122 1.08 5.27 5.01
C LEU A 122 0.24 4.09 4.51
N PHE A 123 -0.98 4.03 5.01
CA PHE A 123 -2.02 3.19 4.45
C PHE A 123 -3.27 4.04 4.26
N LEU A 124 -3.46 4.53 3.04
CA LEU A 124 -4.67 5.21 2.59
C LEU A 124 -5.28 4.39 1.46
N LEU A 125 -6.58 4.18 1.54
CA LEU A 125 -7.35 3.52 0.50
C LEU A 125 -7.85 4.55 -0.53
N TYR A 126 -9.08 4.34 -0.99
CA TYR A 126 -9.82 5.23 -1.86
C TYR A 126 -11.25 5.41 -1.33
N ASP A 127 -11.83 6.58 -1.62
CA ASP A 127 -13.19 6.95 -1.25
C ASP A 127 -14.05 7.28 -2.48
N TYR A 128 -13.60 6.87 -3.65
CA TYR A 128 -14.21 7.14 -4.95
C TYR A 128 -14.28 8.64 -5.33
N SER A 129 -13.65 9.52 -4.57
CA SER A 129 -13.69 10.97 -4.83
C SER A 129 -12.93 11.36 -6.11
N PHE A 130 -12.06 10.48 -6.62
CA PHE A 130 -11.36 10.70 -7.90
C PHE A 130 -12.23 10.41 -9.13
N ARG A 131 -13.53 10.13 -8.95
CA ARG A 131 -14.47 10.02 -10.06
C ARG A 131 -14.66 11.36 -10.78
N PRO A 132 -15.03 11.34 -12.09
CA PRO A 132 -15.45 12.54 -12.78
C PRO A 132 -16.65 13.21 -12.10
N LYS A 133 -16.69 14.54 -12.10
CA LYS A 133 -17.79 15.31 -11.46
C LYS A 133 -19.19 14.95 -11.99
N ALA A 134 -19.28 14.52 -13.26
CA ALA A 134 -20.54 14.12 -13.89
C ALA A 134 -21.01 12.71 -13.50
N VAL A 135 -20.20 11.93 -12.78
CA VAL A 135 -20.52 10.56 -12.35
C VAL A 135 -20.88 10.57 -10.87
N SER A 136 -22.11 10.22 -10.52
CA SER A 136 -22.49 10.08 -9.11
C SER A 136 -21.82 8.86 -8.46
N ARG A 137 -21.73 8.82 -7.13
CA ARG A 137 -21.13 7.69 -6.39
C ARG A 137 -21.83 6.37 -6.71
N GLU A 138 -23.15 6.40 -6.79
CA GLU A 138 -24.02 5.24 -7.02
C GLU A 138 -23.86 4.69 -8.44
N SER A 139 -23.58 5.56 -9.41
CA SER A 139 -23.47 5.19 -10.83
C SER A 139 -22.07 4.77 -11.28
N ILE A 140 -21.06 4.78 -10.38
CA ILE A 140 -19.67 4.43 -10.76
C ILE A 140 -19.60 3.05 -11.40
N LYS A 141 -20.22 2.04 -10.81
CA LYS A 141 -20.17 0.66 -11.32
C LYS A 141 -20.75 0.54 -12.72
N ASP A 142 -21.90 1.16 -12.96
CA ASP A 142 -22.55 1.13 -14.26
C ASP A 142 -21.75 1.94 -15.30
N TRP A 143 -21.16 3.06 -14.88
CA TRP A 143 -20.30 3.86 -15.73
C TRP A 143 -19.05 3.10 -16.18
N VAL A 144 -18.45 2.28 -15.29
CA VAL A 144 -17.31 1.44 -15.64
C VAL A 144 -17.71 0.27 -16.52
N ARG A 145 -18.86 -0.38 -16.26
CA ARG A 145 -19.39 -1.47 -17.07
C ARG A 145 -19.68 -1.07 -18.52
N GLN A 146 -19.99 0.20 -18.80
CA GLN A 146 -20.17 0.70 -20.18
C GLN A 146 -18.94 0.50 -21.07
N VAL A 147 -17.74 0.31 -20.49
CA VAL A 147 -16.50 0.01 -21.22
C VAL A 147 -16.04 -1.42 -21.00
N HIS A 148 -16.96 -2.31 -20.62
CA HIS A 148 -16.69 -3.73 -20.36
C HIS A 148 -15.58 -3.96 -19.32
N ALA A 149 -15.49 -3.08 -18.32
CA ALA A 149 -14.54 -3.19 -17.22
C ALA A 149 -15.28 -3.34 -15.88
N GLU A 150 -14.60 -3.96 -14.89
CA GLU A 150 -15.08 -4.14 -13.53
C GLU A 150 -13.90 -4.15 -12.58
N CYS A 151 -14.00 -3.47 -11.43
CA CYS A 151 -12.95 -3.45 -10.43
C CYS A 151 -13.14 -4.60 -9.45
N SER A 152 -12.15 -5.47 -9.36
CA SER A 152 -12.19 -6.65 -8.48
C SER A 152 -12.27 -6.31 -7.00
N ASP A 153 -11.81 -5.13 -6.58
CA ASP A 153 -11.94 -4.65 -5.21
C ASP A 153 -13.37 -4.59 -4.71
N GLU A 154 -14.33 -4.38 -5.63
CA GLU A 154 -15.76 -4.35 -5.27
C GLU A 154 -16.26 -5.68 -4.68
N PHE A 155 -15.56 -6.79 -4.94
CA PHE A 155 -15.90 -8.13 -4.50
C PHE A 155 -14.90 -8.68 -3.49
N LEU A 156 -13.62 -8.37 -3.66
CA LEU A 156 -12.53 -9.02 -2.94
C LEU A 156 -11.99 -8.18 -1.77
N LEU A 157 -12.08 -6.84 -1.83
CA LEU A 157 -11.62 -5.96 -0.77
C LEU A 157 -12.79 -5.65 0.18
N GLN A 158 -12.85 -6.36 1.30
CA GLN A 158 -13.89 -6.20 2.32
C GLN A 158 -13.50 -5.08 3.30
N PRO A 159 -14.41 -4.16 3.67
CA PRO A 159 -14.08 -3.06 4.58
C PRO A 159 -14.28 -3.39 6.06
N THR A 160 -14.68 -4.61 6.44
CA THR A 160 -15.02 -5.00 7.83
C THR A 160 -13.93 -4.55 8.82
N PRO A 161 -14.28 -3.93 9.99
CA PRO A 161 -15.63 -3.75 10.54
C PRO A 161 -16.37 -2.49 10.05
N TYR A 162 -15.76 -1.68 9.17
CA TYR A 162 -16.42 -0.50 8.62
C TYR A 162 -17.58 -0.89 7.70
N GLU A 163 -18.57 -0.01 7.59
CA GLU A 163 -19.73 -0.22 6.72
C GLU A 163 -19.38 -0.10 5.23
N SER A 164 -18.32 0.68 4.92
CA SER A 164 -17.87 0.92 3.55
C SER A 164 -16.36 1.15 3.46
N ARG A 165 -15.82 1.04 2.24
CA ARG A 165 -14.40 1.34 1.96
C ARG A 165 -14.10 2.82 2.16
N GLU A 166 -15.08 3.69 1.91
CA GLU A 166 -14.99 5.12 2.17
C GLU A 166 -14.75 5.39 3.65
N GLN A 167 -15.54 4.79 4.54
CA GLN A 167 -15.36 4.97 5.99
C GLN A 167 -13.99 4.47 6.45
N TRP A 168 -13.55 3.32 5.93
CA TRP A 168 -12.21 2.83 6.24
C TRP A 168 -11.12 3.79 5.71
N CYS A 169 -11.28 4.28 4.47
CA CYS A 169 -10.38 5.27 3.89
C CYS A 169 -10.28 6.52 4.77
N TRP A 170 -11.41 7.09 5.19
CA TRP A 170 -11.44 8.30 6.03
C TRP A 170 -10.78 8.08 7.38
N ALA A 171 -11.07 6.96 8.04
CA ALA A 171 -10.40 6.60 9.29
C ALA A 171 -8.87 6.46 9.12
N ARG A 172 -8.41 5.94 7.98
CA ARG A 172 -6.98 5.86 7.67
C ARG A 172 -6.37 7.23 7.35
N CYS A 173 -7.12 8.12 6.72
CA CYS A 173 -6.70 9.51 6.50
C CYS A 173 -6.51 10.24 7.83
N ASP A 174 -7.49 10.18 8.72
CA ASP A 174 -7.42 10.81 10.05
C ASP A 174 -6.21 10.31 10.84
N TYR A 175 -6.02 8.99 10.90
CA TYR A 175 -4.86 8.38 11.54
C TYR A 175 -3.53 8.85 10.94
N SER A 176 -3.45 8.92 9.61
CA SER A 176 -2.22 9.34 8.91
C SER A 176 -1.93 10.82 9.12
N ILE A 177 -2.95 11.68 9.11
CA ILE A 177 -2.83 13.11 9.38
C ILE A 177 -2.32 13.35 10.81
N GLU A 178 -2.88 12.64 11.79
CA GLU A 178 -2.42 12.69 13.18
C GLU A 178 -0.95 12.32 13.30
N LYS A 179 -0.53 11.20 12.70
CA LYS A 179 0.89 10.78 12.71
C LYS A 179 1.80 11.80 12.03
N LEU A 180 1.39 12.34 10.87
CA LEU A 180 2.17 13.30 10.11
C LEU A 180 2.29 14.64 10.85
N SER A 181 1.29 15.05 11.63
CA SER A 181 1.34 16.28 12.42
C SER A 181 2.42 16.28 13.49
N ASN A 182 2.93 15.11 13.88
CA ASN A 182 4.03 14.96 14.84
C ASN A 182 5.43 15.07 14.21
N ILE A 183 5.53 15.17 12.87
CA ILE A 183 6.82 15.37 12.19
C ILE A 183 7.26 16.82 12.37
N PRO A 184 8.53 17.08 12.78
CA PRO A 184 9.04 18.45 12.86
C PRO A 184 8.95 19.17 11.50
N SER A 185 8.52 20.42 11.50
CA SER A 185 8.36 21.23 10.28
C SER A 185 9.68 21.48 9.53
N THR A 186 10.81 21.25 10.19
CA THR A 186 12.17 21.34 9.61
C THR A 186 12.58 20.07 8.88
N SER A 187 11.81 18.99 8.98
CA SER A 187 12.12 17.72 8.33
C SER A 187 11.54 17.64 6.92
N LYS A 188 12.28 17.02 6.00
CA LYS A 188 11.75 16.55 4.72
C LYS A 188 11.08 15.18 4.92
N THR A 189 10.09 14.87 4.10
CA THR A 189 9.33 13.63 4.25
C THR A 189 9.18 12.91 2.90
N VAL A 190 9.46 11.61 2.89
CA VAL A 190 9.07 10.70 1.82
C VAL A 190 7.81 9.99 2.25
N LEU A 191 6.68 10.34 1.64
CA LEU A 191 5.39 9.67 1.84
C LEU A 191 5.32 8.44 0.96
N ILE A 192 5.00 7.29 1.56
CA ILE A 192 4.86 6.02 0.86
C ILE A 192 3.42 5.55 1.01
N ASN A 193 2.73 5.35 -0.10
CA ASN A 193 1.39 4.77 -0.15
C ASN A 193 1.23 4.01 -1.46
N HIS A 194 0.47 2.93 -1.47
CA HIS A 194 0.21 2.17 -2.70
C HIS A 194 -0.67 2.98 -3.67
N TRP A 195 -1.74 3.57 -3.16
CA TRP A 195 -2.61 4.43 -3.96
C TRP A 195 -2.01 5.82 -4.13
N PRO A 196 -2.04 6.41 -5.33
CA PRO A 196 -1.59 7.78 -5.55
C PRO A 196 -2.26 8.78 -4.60
N LEU A 197 -1.45 9.64 -3.97
CA LEU A 197 -1.96 10.66 -3.03
C LEU A 197 -2.61 11.86 -3.75
N ARG A 198 -2.48 11.97 -5.08
CA ARG A 198 -2.98 13.08 -5.87
C ARG A 198 -3.54 12.59 -7.19
N LEU A 199 -4.67 13.16 -7.61
CA LEU A 199 -5.36 12.79 -8.86
C LEU A 199 -4.48 13.01 -10.10
N ASP A 200 -3.65 14.05 -10.12
CA ASP A 200 -2.79 14.38 -11.28
C ASP A 200 -1.60 13.40 -11.46
N LEU A 201 -1.34 12.54 -10.48
CA LEU A 201 -0.36 11.45 -10.60
C LEU A 201 -0.93 10.19 -11.28
N ILE A 202 -2.24 10.16 -11.53
CA ILE A 202 -2.90 8.98 -12.10
C ILE A 202 -2.84 9.04 -13.62
N ASN A 203 -2.23 8.02 -14.22
CA ASN A 203 -2.20 7.82 -15.65
C ASN A 203 -2.59 6.37 -15.99
N LEU A 204 -3.86 6.16 -16.34
CA LEU A 204 -4.43 4.85 -16.65
C LEU A 204 -4.89 4.77 -18.12
N PRO A 205 -3.98 4.74 -19.11
CA PRO A 205 -4.35 4.81 -20.52
C PRO A 205 -5.18 3.62 -20.99
N ARG A 206 -5.04 2.45 -20.36
CA ARG A 206 -5.78 1.22 -20.72
C ARG A 206 -7.14 1.11 -20.04
N VAL A 207 -7.27 1.66 -18.83
CA VAL A 207 -8.47 1.55 -17.99
C VAL A 207 -8.82 2.91 -17.34
N PRO A 208 -9.04 3.99 -18.14
CA PRO A 208 -9.17 5.34 -17.61
C PRO A 208 -10.36 5.50 -16.65
N ARG A 209 -11.35 4.61 -16.71
CA ARG A 209 -12.50 4.63 -15.79
C ARG A 209 -12.22 3.99 -14.42
N PHE A 210 -10.98 3.55 -14.14
CA PHE A 210 -10.59 3.05 -12.82
C PHE A 210 -10.14 4.14 -11.85
N THR A 211 -10.07 5.40 -12.25
CA THR A 211 -9.70 6.51 -11.37
C THR A 211 -10.46 6.56 -10.03
N PRO A 212 -11.76 6.19 -9.93
CA PRO A 212 -12.45 6.19 -8.63
C PRO A 212 -11.82 5.31 -7.56
N TRP A 213 -11.10 4.24 -7.94
CA TRP A 213 -10.42 3.32 -7.02
C TRP A 213 -8.95 3.66 -6.79
N CYS A 214 -8.49 4.83 -7.23
CA CYS A 214 -7.07 5.16 -7.19
C CYS A 214 -6.66 6.09 -6.06
N GLY A 215 -7.55 6.48 -5.16
CA GLY A 215 -7.19 7.34 -4.03
C GLY A 215 -8.32 8.25 -3.56
N THR A 216 -7.95 9.25 -2.76
CA THR A 216 -8.88 10.18 -2.12
C THR A 216 -8.44 11.63 -2.31
N LYS A 217 -9.41 12.57 -2.21
CA LYS A 217 -9.19 14.03 -2.25
C LYS A 217 -9.03 14.66 -0.88
N ILE A 218 -9.03 13.86 0.19
CA ILE A 218 -8.88 14.34 1.56
C ILE A 218 -7.45 14.84 1.77
#